data_1e5b94f716e069ae6f88e64b4ad7758c
#
_entry.id   1e5b94f716e069ae6f88e64b4ad7758c
#
_cell.length_a   1.000
_cell.length_b   1.000
_cell.length_c   1.000
_cell.angle_alpha   90.00
_cell.angle_beta   90.00
_cell.angle_gamma   90.00
#
_symmetry.space_group_name_H-M   'P 1'
#
loop_
_entity.id
_entity.type
_entity.pdbx_description
1 polymer ?
#
loop_
_entity_poly.entity_id
_entity_poly.type
_entity_poly.pdbx_seq_one_letter_code
_entity_poly.pdbx_strand_id
1 'polypeptide(L)'
;AAQIGSLSEVMIITSGLSIQDPRERPADKQQAADQAHAQWRDPDSDFMSLLNVWRHFEAKRQELSGTQYSKYCRANYVSFLRMKEWRDLHHQVHSACRGLKFKENQKPAEYAAIHQALLSGLLGQVGIREDKWEFAGTRNRKFFIFPGSGLSKKPPKWVMAGSLMETTKQYALNVAKIDSD
;
A
#
# COMPACT_ATOMS: atom_id res chain seq x y z
N ALA A 1 13.71 7.51 4.74
CA ALA A 1 13.77 6.68 3.52
C ALA A 1 15.13 6.80 2.83
N ALA A 2 15.57 8.00 2.44
CA ALA A 2 16.85 8.17 1.74
C ALA A 2 18.06 7.64 2.53
N GLN A 3 18.09 7.88 3.83
CA GLN A 3 19.17 7.43 4.73
C GLN A 3 19.19 5.91 4.93
N ILE A 4 18.06 5.25 4.79
CA ILE A 4 17.91 3.79 4.99
C ILE A 4 17.85 3.03 3.66
N GLY A 5 18.09 3.71 2.52
CA GLY A 5 18.16 3.07 1.21
C GLY A 5 16.82 2.51 0.71
N SER A 6 15.70 3.18 1.01
CA SER A 6 14.34 2.77 0.60
C SER A 6 13.54 3.90 -0.05
N LEU A 7 14.21 4.94 -0.56
CA LEU A 7 13.52 6.12 -1.07
C LEU A 7 12.65 5.81 -2.28
N SER A 8 13.13 4.98 -3.20
CA SER A 8 12.39 4.64 -4.43
C SER A 8 11.05 3.98 -4.11
N GLU A 9 11.04 2.97 -3.24
CA GLU A 9 9.83 2.25 -2.85
C GLU A 9 8.89 3.14 -2.02
N VAL A 10 9.43 3.93 -1.11
CA VAL A 10 8.63 4.82 -0.26
C VAL A 10 7.97 5.92 -1.08
N MET A 11 8.63 6.49 -2.10
CA MET A 11 7.99 7.45 -3.00
C MET A 11 6.80 6.85 -3.75
N ILE A 12 6.94 5.60 -4.23
CA ILE A 12 5.85 4.88 -4.89
C ILE A 12 4.68 4.67 -3.92
N ILE A 13 4.95 4.13 -2.74
CA ILE A 13 3.93 3.80 -1.76
C ILE A 13 3.21 5.07 -1.28
N THR A 14 3.93 6.10 -0.91
CA THR A 14 3.33 7.34 -0.38
C THR A 14 2.49 8.07 -1.42
N SER A 15 2.91 8.11 -2.67
CA SER A 15 2.11 8.64 -3.76
C SER A 15 0.85 7.80 -4.00
N GLY A 16 0.94 6.47 -3.91
CA GLY A 16 -0.20 5.56 -4.01
C GLY A 16 -1.21 5.69 -2.87
N LEU A 17 -0.74 5.97 -1.66
CA LEU A 17 -1.61 6.23 -0.50
C LEU A 17 -2.35 7.57 -0.59
N SER A 18 -1.88 8.48 -1.43
CA SER A 18 -2.44 9.84 -1.58
C SER A 18 -3.53 9.93 -2.64
N ILE A 19 -3.78 8.86 -3.38
CA ILE A 19 -4.86 8.74 -4.36
C ILE A 19 -5.91 7.73 -3.90
N GLN A 20 -7.04 7.71 -4.57
CA GLN A 20 -8.00 6.61 -4.39
C GLN A 20 -7.37 5.31 -4.91
N ASP A 21 -7.55 4.20 -4.17
CA ASP A 21 -6.99 2.90 -4.55
C ASP A 21 -7.34 2.58 -6.02
N PRO A 22 -6.35 2.28 -6.87
CA PRO A 22 -6.60 1.97 -8.26
C PRO A 22 -7.35 0.65 -8.47
N ARG A 23 -7.31 -0.27 -7.50
CA ARG A 23 -8.04 -1.53 -7.56
C ARG A 23 -9.52 -1.28 -7.33
N GLU A 24 -10.35 -1.71 -8.27
CA GLU A 24 -11.80 -1.56 -8.22
C GLU A 24 -12.43 -2.89 -7.84
N ARG A 25 -13.50 -2.85 -7.06
CA ARG A 25 -14.26 -4.03 -6.62
C ARG A 25 -15.74 -3.82 -6.84
N PRO A 26 -16.23 -3.90 -8.12
CA PRO A 26 -17.64 -3.70 -8.43
C PRO A 26 -18.52 -4.68 -7.66
N ALA A 27 -19.69 -4.20 -7.21
CA ALA A 27 -20.59 -4.99 -6.36
C ALA A 27 -21.06 -6.29 -7.02
N ASP A 28 -21.24 -6.28 -8.33
CA ASP A 28 -21.67 -7.42 -9.14
C ASP A 28 -20.53 -8.36 -9.58
N LYS A 29 -19.26 -7.99 -9.33
CA LYS A 29 -18.08 -8.72 -9.79
C LYS A 29 -17.00 -8.87 -8.71
N GLN A 30 -17.38 -8.85 -7.44
CA GLN A 30 -16.45 -8.86 -6.32
C GLN A 30 -15.50 -10.05 -6.33
N GLN A 31 -16.02 -11.25 -6.60
CA GLN A 31 -15.20 -12.46 -6.63
C GLN A 31 -14.17 -12.44 -7.75
N ALA A 32 -14.58 -12.00 -8.95
CA ALA A 32 -13.66 -11.89 -10.09
C ALA A 32 -12.57 -10.84 -9.85
N ALA A 33 -12.91 -9.69 -9.26
CA ALA A 33 -11.95 -8.67 -8.87
C ALA A 33 -10.98 -9.19 -7.81
N ASP A 34 -11.48 -9.87 -6.77
CA ASP A 34 -10.66 -10.44 -5.71
C ASP A 34 -9.67 -11.49 -6.26
N GLN A 35 -10.10 -12.31 -7.22
CA GLN A 35 -9.23 -13.27 -7.91
C GLN A 35 -8.14 -12.57 -8.73
N ALA A 36 -8.50 -11.53 -9.48
CA ALA A 36 -7.53 -10.77 -10.27
C ALA A 36 -6.48 -10.08 -9.38
N HIS A 37 -6.91 -9.50 -8.26
CA HIS A 37 -6.03 -8.78 -7.34
C HIS A 37 -5.17 -9.68 -6.45
N ALA A 38 -5.55 -10.95 -6.27
CA ALA A 38 -4.85 -11.89 -5.40
C ALA A 38 -3.36 -12.06 -5.77
N GLN A 39 -3.02 -11.95 -7.05
CA GLN A 39 -1.65 -12.10 -7.54
C GLN A 39 -0.68 -11.02 -7.02
N TRP A 40 -1.19 -9.86 -6.63
CA TRP A 40 -0.38 -8.74 -6.11
C TRP A 40 -0.41 -8.64 -4.59
N ARG A 41 -1.22 -9.46 -3.93
CA ARG A 41 -1.41 -9.40 -2.49
C ARG A 41 -0.19 -9.95 -1.76
N ASP A 42 0.37 -9.13 -0.89
CA ASP A 42 1.38 -9.55 0.07
C ASP A 42 0.68 -9.95 1.39
N PRO A 43 1.03 -11.10 2.00
CA PRO A 43 0.36 -11.58 3.21
C PRO A 43 0.75 -10.80 4.47
N ASP A 44 1.87 -10.08 4.45
CA ASP A 44 2.45 -9.39 5.60
C ASP A 44 2.30 -7.86 5.53
N SER A 45 2.01 -7.30 4.34
CA SER A 45 1.96 -5.85 4.16
C SER A 45 1.06 -5.40 3.02
N ASP A 46 0.07 -4.59 3.32
CA ASP A 46 -0.75 -3.92 2.32
C ASP A 46 0.07 -2.86 1.55
N PHE A 47 1.12 -2.30 2.15
CA PHE A 47 2.05 -1.40 1.45
C PHE A 47 2.84 -2.12 0.37
N MET A 48 3.29 -3.35 0.65
CA MET A 48 3.93 -4.20 -0.34
C MET A 48 2.96 -4.64 -1.43
N SER A 49 1.70 -4.92 -1.11
CA SER A 49 0.66 -5.19 -2.10
C SER A 49 0.50 -4.02 -3.07
N LEU A 50 0.47 -2.79 -2.56
CA LEU A 50 0.39 -1.58 -3.37
C LEU A 50 1.63 -1.43 -4.27
N LEU A 51 2.81 -1.66 -3.74
CA LEU A 51 4.07 -1.65 -4.50
C LEU A 51 4.07 -2.70 -5.62
N ASN A 52 3.54 -3.89 -5.37
CA ASN A 52 3.40 -4.96 -6.36
C ASN A 52 2.46 -4.55 -7.50
N VAL A 53 1.34 -3.90 -7.21
CA VAL A 53 0.42 -3.33 -8.21
C VAL A 53 1.18 -2.33 -9.10
N TRP A 54 1.89 -1.38 -8.52
CA TRP A 54 2.68 -0.41 -9.27
C TRP A 54 3.68 -1.09 -10.21
N ARG A 55 4.51 -1.98 -9.68
CA ARG A 55 5.55 -2.67 -10.46
C ARG A 55 4.96 -3.44 -11.63
N HIS A 56 3.86 -4.15 -11.39
CA HIS A 56 3.20 -4.92 -12.43
C HIS A 56 2.63 -4.04 -13.53
N PHE A 57 1.88 -3.00 -13.18
CA PHE A 57 1.22 -2.14 -14.16
C PHE A 57 2.21 -1.21 -14.88
N GLU A 58 3.29 -0.77 -14.26
CA GLU A 58 4.35 -0.03 -14.95
C GLU A 58 5.10 -0.91 -15.97
N ALA A 59 5.37 -2.18 -15.65
CA ALA A 59 5.92 -3.12 -16.62
C ALA A 59 4.98 -3.31 -17.80
N LYS A 60 3.68 -3.53 -17.55
CA LYS A 60 2.67 -3.68 -18.61
C LYS A 60 2.50 -2.43 -19.47
N ARG A 61 2.64 -1.26 -18.88
CA ARG A 61 2.58 0.01 -19.60
C ARG A 61 3.74 0.16 -20.61
N GLN A 62 4.90 -0.40 -20.29
CA GLN A 62 6.05 -0.40 -21.20
C GLN A 62 5.91 -1.42 -22.34
N GLU A 63 5.20 -2.53 -22.10
CA GLU A 63 5.00 -3.61 -23.05
C GLU A 63 3.86 -3.33 -24.05
N LEU A 64 2.82 -2.61 -23.61
CA LEU A 64 1.56 -2.46 -24.32
C LEU A 64 1.38 -1.05 -24.90
N SER A 65 0.65 -0.94 -26.03
CA SER A 65 0.18 0.36 -26.50
C SER A 65 -0.83 0.98 -25.51
N GLY A 66 -1.07 2.27 -25.58
CA GLY A 66 -1.99 2.98 -24.68
C GLY A 66 -3.40 2.36 -24.67
N THR A 67 -3.94 1.97 -25.83
CA THR A 67 -5.25 1.31 -25.95
C THR A 67 -5.23 -0.10 -25.33
N GLN A 68 -4.19 -0.87 -25.60
CA GLN A 68 -4.03 -2.22 -25.00
C GLN A 68 -3.87 -2.13 -23.49
N TYR A 69 -3.08 -1.18 -22.99
CA TYR A 69 -2.90 -0.96 -21.56
C TYR A 69 -4.21 -0.58 -20.86
N SER A 70 -5.00 0.31 -21.45
CA SER A 70 -6.32 0.67 -20.91
C SER A 70 -7.27 -0.54 -20.84
N LYS A 71 -7.28 -1.40 -21.86
CA LYS A 71 -8.05 -2.65 -21.86
C LYS A 71 -7.53 -3.63 -20.81
N TYR A 72 -6.22 -3.73 -20.65
CA TYR A 72 -5.57 -4.58 -19.64
C TYR A 72 -5.93 -4.15 -18.22
N CYS A 73 -5.89 -2.86 -17.92
CA CYS A 73 -6.33 -2.32 -16.62
C CYS A 73 -7.77 -2.76 -16.32
N ARG A 74 -8.68 -2.51 -17.26
CA ARG A 74 -10.11 -2.85 -17.11
C ARG A 74 -10.33 -4.36 -16.90
N ALA A 75 -9.63 -5.21 -17.64
CA ALA A 75 -9.74 -6.66 -17.53
C ALA A 75 -9.27 -7.18 -16.16
N ASN A 76 -8.42 -6.44 -15.46
CA ASN A 76 -7.91 -6.76 -14.13
C ASN A 76 -8.56 -5.95 -13.01
N TYR A 77 -9.69 -5.29 -13.28
CA TYR A 77 -10.39 -4.46 -12.29
C TYR A 77 -9.49 -3.38 -11.67
N VAL A 78 -8.71 -2.71 -12.51
CA VAL A 78 -7.84 -1.60 -12.13
C VAL A 78 -8.20 -0.37 -12.94
N SER A 79 -8.36 0.77 -12.28
CA SER A 79 -8.67 2.04 -12.92
C SER A 79 -7.45 2.60 -13.65
N PHE A 80 -7.56 2.72 -14.97
CA PHE A 80 -6.56 3.38 -15.80
C PHE A 80 -6.31 4.83 -15.37
N LEU A 81 -7.38 5.57 -15.04
CA LEU A 81 -7.26 6.97 -14.63
C LEU A 81 -6.52 7.11 -13.30
N ARG A 82 -6.83 6.27 -12.31
CA ARG A 82 -6.14 6.29 -11.02
C ARG A 82 -4.68 5.84 -11.15
N MET A 83 -4.37 4.91 -12.04
CA MET A 83 -2.97 4.56 -12.34
C MET A 83 -2.22 5.73 -12.98
N LYS A 84 -2.88 6.52 -13.83
CA LYS A 84 -2.30 7.74 -14.39
C LYS A 84 -2.08 8.79 -13.30
N GLU A 85 -3.08 9.05 -12.47
CA GLU A 85 -2.99 9.96 -11.33
C GLU A 85 -1.84 9.58 -10.39
N TRP A 86 -1.68 8.30 -10.11
CA TRP A 86 -0.58 7.79 -9.30
C TRP A 86 0.79 8.12 -9.92
N ARG A 87 0.95 7.88 -11.21
CA ARG A 87 2.20 8.23 -11.93
C ARG A 87 2.50 9.72 -11.90
N ASP A 88 1.48 10.53 -12.13
CA ASP A 88 1.63 12.00 -12.12
C ASP A 88 2.08 12.48 -10.74
N LEU A 89 1.46 11.97 -9.67
CA LEU A 89 1.84 12.30 -8.30
C LEU A 89 3.23 11.76 -7.93
N HIS A 90 3.54 10.52 -8.32
CA HIS A 90 4.87 9.94 -8.13
C HIS A 90 5.95 10.81 -8.80
N HIS A 91 5.69 11.28 -10.02
CA HIS A 91 6.62 12.17 -10.73
C HIS A 91 6.85 13.49 -9.99
N GLN A 92 5.81 14.08 -9.41
CA GLN A 92 5.92 15.28 -8.59
C GLN A 92 6.77 15.04 -7.33
N VAL A 93 6.49 13.96 -6.61
CA VAL A 93 7.25 13.56 -5.40
C VAL A 93 8.72 13.29 -5.75
N HIS A 94 8.96 12.57 -6.82
CA HIS A 94 10.31 12.28 -7.31
C HIS A 94 11.08 13.57 -7.65
N SER A 95 10.44 14.51 -8.35
CA SER A 95 11.05 15.81 -8.70
C SER A 95 11.38 16.64 -7.45
N ALA A 96 10.50 16.64 -6.46
CA ALA A 96 10.73 17.30 -5.17
C ALA A 96 11.92 16.69 -4.42
N CYS A 97 12.00 15.37 -4.34
CA CYS A 97 13.12 14.67 -3.69
C CYS A 97 14.45 14.94 -4.39
N ARG A 98 14.47 15.00 -5.72
CA ARG A 98 15.66 15.39 -6.50
C ARG A 98 16.06 16.83 -6.21
N GLY A 99 15.10 17.75 -6.13
CA GLY A 99 15.36 19.14 -5.76
C GLY A 99 16.01 19.28 -4.39
N LEU A 100 15.65 18.41 -3.45
CA LEU A 100 16.23 18.29 -2.11
C LEU A 100 17.54 17.50 -2.08
N LYS A 101 18.04 17.05 -3.24
CA LYS A 101 19.26 16.25 -3.40
C LYS A 101 19.24 14.90 -2.66
N PHE A 102 18.05 14.35 -2.42
CA PHE A 102 17.92 12.99 -1.90
C PHE A 102 18.35 11.97 -2.95
N LYS A 103 19.14 10.99 -2.52
CA LYS A 103 19.62 9.92 -3.40
C LYS A 103 18.70 8.72 -3.31
N GLU A 104 18.26 8.24 -4.46
CA GLU A 104 17.53 6.98 -4.56
C GLU A 104 18.45 5.78 -4.33
N ASN A 105 17.88 4.71 -3.82
CA ASN A 105 18.57 3.43 -3.70
C ASN A 105 18.76 2.81 -5.08
N GLN A 106 19.92 2.21 -5.29
CA GLN A 106 20.26 1.53 -6.56
C GLN A 106 19.79 0.08 -6.60
N LYS A 107 19.53 -0.51 -5.43
CA LYS A 107 19.02 -1.88 -5.28
C LYS A 107 17.65 -1.84 -4.63
N PRO A 108 16.77 -2.82 -4.92
CA PRO A 108 15.50 -2.95 -4.23
C PRO A 108 15.68 -2.96 -2.71
N ALA A 109 14.88 -2.19 -2.00
CA ALA A 109 14.97 -2.13 -0.54
C ALA A 109 14.31 -3.35 0.10
N GLU A 110 14.88 -3.78 1.21
CA GLU A 110 14.33 -4.85 2.04
C GLU A 110 13.04 -4.42 2.76
N TYR A 111 12.20 -5.39 3.11
CA TYR A 111 10.94 -5.17 3.83
C TYR A 111 11.12 -4.26 5.05
N ALA A 112 12.10 -4.56 5.90
CA ALA A 112 12.37 -3.79 7.12
C ALA A 112 12.70 -2.32 6.82
N ALA A 113 13.55 -2.05 5.83
CA ALA A 113 13.93 -0.69 5.46
C ALA A 113 12.75 0.14 4.95
N ILE A 114 11.86 -0.46 4.15
CA ILE A 114 10.64 0.19 3.65
C ILE A 114 9.73 0.54 4.83
N HIS A 115 9.41 -0.44 5.68
CA HIS A 115 8.46 -0.27 6.78
C HIS A 115 9.00 0.62 7.89
N GLN A 116 10.28 0.58 8.19
CA GLN A 116 10.92 1.52 9.11
C GLN A 116 10.81 2.98 8.61
N ALA A 117 11.00 3.20 7.32
CA ALA A 117 10.84 4.52 6.74
C ALA A 117 9.39 5.01 6.78
N LEU A 118 8.41 4.13 6.48
CA LEU A 118 6.99 4.44 6.57
C LEU A 118 6.57 4.69 8.03
N LEU A 119 7.02 3.85 8.96
CA LEU A 119 6.70 3.94 10.37
C LEU A 119 7.15 5.27 10.99
N SER A 120 8.29 5.80 10.56
CA SER A 120 8.78 7.11 11.04
C SER A 120 7.80 8.26 10.80
N GLY A 121 6.91 8.14 9.80
CA GLY A 121 5.82 9.08 9.53
C GLY A 121 4.46 8.67 10.13
N LEU A 122 4.33 7.44 10.66
CA LEU A 122 3.08 6.82 11.11
C LEU A 122 3.13 6.34 12.57
N LEU A 123 4.01 6.90 13.39
CA LEU A 123 4.25 6.46 14.78
C LEU A 123 2.98 6.39 15.65
N GLY A 124 1.99 7.22 15.38
CA GLY A 124 0.72 7.21 16.11
C GLY A 124 -0.26 6.10 15.70
N GLN A 125 0.11 5.26 14.75
CA GLN A 125 -0.78 4.26 14.14
C GLN A 125 -0.21 2.84 14.28
N VAL A 126 0.42 2.56 15.39
CA VAL A 126 0.89 1.23 15.77
C VAL A 126 -0.12 0.58 16.72
N GLY A 127 -0.35 -0.71 16.58
CA GLY A 127 -1.23 -1.47 17.47
C GLY A 127 -0.70 -2.85 17.81
N ILE A 128 -1.06 -3.30 19.00
CA ILE A 128 -0.84 -4.67 19.47
C ILE A 128 -2.17 -5.41 19.50
N ARG A 129 -2.18 -6.64 19.04
CA ARG A 129 -3.36 -7.51 19.11
C ARG A 129 -3.62 -7.94 20.56
N GLU A 130 -4.78 -7.57 21.07
CA GLU A 130 -5.24 -7.95 22.41
C GLU A 130 -6.15 -9.18 22.38
N ASP A 131 -6.99 -9.28 21.35
CA ASP A 131 -7.91 -10.41 21.16
C ASP A 131 -7.78 -10.92 19.72
N LYS A 132 -8.56 -11.92 19.37
CA LYS A 132 -8.51 -12.61 18.06
C LYS A 132 -8.46 -11.66 16.87
N TRP A 133 -9.21 -10.56 16.94
CA TRP A 133 -9.38 -9.60 15.83
C TRP A 133 -9.20 -8.13 16.25
N GLU A 134 -9.09 -7.85 17.54
CA GLU A 134 -9.03 -6.49 18.09
C GLU A 134 -7.60 -6.10 18.42
N PHE A 135 -7.23 -4.89 18.02
CA PHE A 135 -5.94 -4.27 18.27
C PHE A 135 -6.11 -3.07 19.21
N ALA A 136 -5.21 -2.95 20.17
CA ALA A 136 -5.04 -1.75 20.96
C ALA A 136 -3.95 -0.87 20.33
N GLY A 137 -4.34 0.33 19.95
CA GLY A 137 -3.44 1.36 19.45
C GLY A 137 -3.04 2.37 20.51
N THR A 138 -2.36 3.43 20.08
CA THR A 138 -1.99 4.53 20.96
C THR A 138 -3.22 5.20 21.58
N ARG A 139 -3.10 5.69 22.82
CA ARG A 139 -4.19 6.32 23.60
C ARG A 139 -5.40 5.42 23.82
N ASN A 140 -5.19 4.10 23.98
CA ASN A 140 -6.25 3.11 24.18
C ASN A 140 -7.30 3.07 23.05
N ARG A 141 -6.96 3.51 21.87
CA ARG A 141 -7.85 3.35 20.73
C ARG A 141 -7.88 1.90 20.29
N LYS A 142 -9.06 1.35 20.19
CA LYS A 142 -9.28 0.00 19.68
C LYS A 142 -9.63 0.05 18.19
N PHE A 143 -9.05 -0.85 17.42
CA PHE A 143 -9.35 -0.97 16.01
C PHE A 143 -9.29 -2.41 15.52
N PHE A 144 -9.86 -2.62 14.35
CA PHE A 144 -9.85 -3.89 13.61
C PHE A 144 -9.13 -3.69 12.29
N ILE A 145 -8.50 -4.73 11.76
CA ILE A 145 -7.97 -4.68 10.40
C ILE A 145 -9.15 -4.69 9.42
N PHE A 146 -9.11 -3.80 8.44
CA PHE A 146 -10.14 -3.74 7.39
C PHE A 146 -10.22 -5.10 6.65
N PRO A 147 -11.42 -5.64 6.39
CA PRO A 147 -11.59 -6.98 5.81
C PRO A 147 -10.93 -7.18 4.44
N GLY A 148 -10.73 -6.09 3.68
CA GLY A 148 -10.03 -6.11 2.38
C GLY A 148 -8.51 -6.21 2.48
N SER A 149 -7.93 -6.06 3.67
CA SER A 149 -6.48 -6.22 3.89
C SER A 149 -6.01 -7.65 3.70
N GLY A 150 -4.80 -7.83 3.19
CA GLY A 150 -4.14 -9.13 3.10
C GLY A 150 -3.92 -9.79 4.48
N LEU A 151 -3.88 -8.99 5.55
CA LEU A 151 -3.64 -9.45 6.91
C LEU A 151 -4.93 -9.81 7.68
N SER A 152 -6.10 -9.54 7.13
CA SER A 152 -7.38 -9.67 7.84
C SER A 152 -7.69 -11.11 8.28
N LYS A 153 -7.26 -12.13 7.51
CA LYS A 153 -7.51 -13.55 7.82
C LYS A 153 -6.56 -14.15 8.85
N LYS A 154 -5.32 -13.62 8.91
CA LYS A 154 -4.28 -14.06 9.85
C LYS A 154 -3.59 -12.83 10.45
N PRO A 155 -4.27 -12.13 11.35
CA PRO A 155 -3.74 -10.90 11.92
C PRO A 155 -2.49 -11.19 12.77
N PRO A 156 -1.39 -10.44 12.56
CA PRO A 156 -0.15 -10.58 13.32
C PRO A 156 -0.30 -10.02 14.73
N LYS A 157 0.73 -10.17 15.56
CA LYS A 157 0.74 -9.63 16.93
C LYS A 157 0.86 -8.11 16.94
N TRP A 158 1.76 -7.56 16.11
CA TRP A 158 2.00 -6.13 15.98
C TRP A 158 1.72 -5.66 14.56
N VAL A 159 1.09 -4.51 14.43
CA VAL A 159 0.80 -3.87 13.15
C VAL A 159 1.10 -2.39 13.16
N MET A 160 1.48 -1.87 12.00
CA MET A 160 1.37 -0.45 11.68
C MET A 160 0.23 -0.24 10.68
N ALA A 161 -0.44 0.90 10.74
CA ALA A 161 -1.53 1.26 9.85
C ALA A 161 -1.25 2.56 9.10
N GLY A 162 -1.65 2.63 7.84
CA GLY A 162 -1.58 3.85 7.04
C GLY A 162 -2.59 4.90 7.49
N SER A 163 -3.79 4.46 7.83
CA SER A 163 -4.86 5.31 8.34
C SER A 163 -5.87 4.51 9.16
N LEU A 164 -6.67 5.22 9.95
CA LEU A 164 -7.81 4.67 10.66
C LEU A 164 -9.09 5.28 10.09
N MET A 165 -10.06 4.43 9.78
CA MET A 165 -11.38 4.82 9.29
C MET A 165 -12.41 4.52 10.39
N GLU A 166 -13.18 5.52 10.74
CA GLU A 166 -14.27 5.39 11.71
C GLU A 166 -15.58 5.15 10.98
N THR A 167 -16.24 4.06 11.37
CA THR A 167 -17.61 3.71 10.97
C THR A 167 -18.38 3.35 12.24
N THR A 168 -19.13 2.25 12.27
CA THR A 168 -19.66 1.66 13.52
C THR A 168 -18.53 1.11 14.41
N LYS A 169 -17.37 0.81 13.81
CA LYS A 169 -16.12 0.42 14.47
C LYS A 169 -14.98 1.20 13.81
N GLN A 170 -13.83 1.24 14.47
CA GLN A 170 -12.61 1.75 13.84
C GLN A 170 -11.90 0.63 13.05
N TYR A 171 -11.58 0.90 11.79
CA TYR A 171 -10.83 0.00 10.93
C TYR A 171 -9.49 0.61 10.53
N ALA A 172 -8.44 -0.19 10.63
CA ALA A 172 -7.13 0.15 10.10
C ALA A 172 -7.07 -0.18 8.61
N LEU A 173 -6.70 0.81 7.81
CA LEU A 173 -6.49 0.70 6.38
C LEU A 173 -5.00 0.69 6.08
N ASN A 174 -4.60 -0.12 5.09
CA ASN A 174 -3.21 -0.28 4.68
C ASN A 174 -2.32 -0.64 5.89
N VAL A 175 -2.43 -1.87 6.34
CA VAL A 175 -1.69 -2.37 7.49
C VAL A 175 -0.49 -3.20 7.06
N ALA A 176 0.54 -3.20 7.88
CA ALA A 176 1.69 -4.09 7.74
C ALA A 176 2.04 -4.71 9.09
N LYS A 177 2.52 -5.95 9.02
CA LYS A 177 3.16 -6.62 10.14
C LYS A 177 4.46 -5.91 10.47
N ILE A 178 4.68 -5.65 11.74
CA ILE A 178 5.95 -5.16 12.28
C ILE A 178 6.41 -6.06 13.42
N ASP A 179 7.70 -6.05 13.68
CA ASP A 179 8.30 -6.72 14.83
C ASP A 179 8.36 -5.75 16.02
N SER A 180 8.46 -6.31 17.22
CA SER A 180 8.50 -5.52 18.45
C SER A 180 9.86 -4.89 18.76
N ASP A 181 10.88 -5.22 17.96
CA ASP A 181 12.29 -4.84 18.17
C ASP A 181 12.70 -3.63 17.34
#